data_0713ee2f640dd35930622301a1241698
#
_entry.id   0713ee2f640dd35930622301a1241698
#
_cell.length_a   1.000
_cell.length_b   1.000
_cell.length_c   1.000
_cell.angle_alpha   90.00
_cell.angle_beta   90.00
_cell.angle_gamma   90.00
#
_symmetry.space_group_name_H-M   'P 1'
#
loop_
_entity.id
_entity.type
_entity.pdbx_description
1 polymer ?
#
loop_
_entity_poly.entity_id
_entity_poly.type
_entity_poly.pdbx_seq_one_letter_code
_entity_poly.pdbx_strand_id
1 'polypeptide(L)'
;MHESNALKNIRCKTGGAKITGPNDYGRLHVPFVIHAVGPNYTKYENREDVGDNKLKGAYKASMSLAESKGIQGIAFSLISAGNYRGNRNLRDLVLIALKSVFHSARESNHIAAVHFCAYSEDEYLALVEAACMLGWVRS
;
A
#
# COMPACT_ATOMS: atom_id res chain seq x y z
N MET A 1 15.88 23.56 -14.34
CA MET A 1 15.66 22.87 -13.09
C MET A 1 16.20 21.46 -13.17
N HIS A 2 16.88 21.06 -12.17
CA HIS A 2 17.40 19.71 -12.13
C HIS A 2 16.35 18.74 -11.63
N GLU A 3 16.34 17.57 -12.25
CA GLU A 3 15.44 16.47 -11.89
C GLU A 3 15.49 16.15 -10.40
N SER A 4 16.69 16.19 -9.81
CA SER A 4 16.89 15.96 -8.39
C SER A 4 16.13 16.93 -7.50
N ASN A 5 15.99 18.19 -7.92
CA ASN A 5 15.24 19.20 -7.16
C ASN A 5 13.73 18.96 -7.28
N ALA A 6 13.26 18.56 -8.46
CA ALA A 6 11.87 18.18 -8.65
C ALA A 6 11.51 16.98 -7.78
N LEU A 7 12.38 15.96 -7.73
CA LEU A 7 12.18 14.79 -6.90
C LEU A 7 12.17 15.12 -5.40
N LYS A 8 13.02 16.04 -4.97
CA LYS A 8 13.02 16.51 -3.58
C LYS A 8 11.70 17.19 -3.21
N ASN A 9 11.14 17.98 -4.12
CA ASN A 9 9.88 18.68 -3.86
C ASN A 9 8.68 17.76 -3.79
N ILE A 10 8.74 16.59 -4.43
CA ILE A 10 7.67 15.59 -4.40
C ILE A 10 7.99 14.42 -3.47
N ARG A 11 9.06 14.54 -2.67
CA ARG A 11 9.42 13.49 -1.72
C ARG A 11 8.30 13.25 -0.74
N CYS A 12 7.99 11.98 -0.55
CA CYS A 12 6.91 11.53 0.30
C CYS A 12 7.42 11.17 1.70
N LYS A 13 6.66 11.53 2.72
CA LYS A 13 6.96 11.15 4.11
C LYS A 13 6.59 9.69 4.34
N THR A 14 7.29 9.04 5.28
CA THR A 14 6.89 7.72 5.76
C THR A 14 5.44 7.76 6.27
N GLY A 15 4.64 6.83 5.83
CA GLY A 15 3.21 6.79 6.15
C GLY A 15 2.35 7.62 5.22
N GLY A 16 2.92 8.15 4.14
CA GLY A 16 2.21 8.89 3.13
C GLY A 16 2.34 8.29 1.74
N ALA A 17 1.83 9.00 0.75
CA ALA A 17 1.89 8.61 -0.65
C ALA A 17 1.83 9.85 -1.55
N LYS A 18 2.34 9.70 -2.75
CA LYS A 18 2.25 10.71 -3.82
C LYS A 18 1.80 10.02 -5.10
N ILE A 19 1.03 10.72 -5.92
CA ILE A 19 0.56 10.19 -7.19
C ILE A 19 1.21 10.96 -8.34
N THR A 20 1.59 10.23 -9.39
CA THR A 20 2.08 10.80 -10.64
C THR A 20 1.21 10.32 -11.79
N GLY A 21 1.12 11.15 -12.84
CA GLY A 21 0.32 10.85 -14.01
C GLY A 21 -0.80 11.86 -14.22
N PRO A 22 -1.55 11.71 -15.32
CA PRO A 22 -1.48 10.61 -16.27
C PRO A 22 -0.21 10.64 -17.15
N ASN A 23 0.46 9.50 -17.27
CA ASN A 23 1.69 9.36 -18.06
C ASN A 23 1.73 8.00 -18.77
N ASP A 24 2.66 7.89 -19.71
CA ASP A 24 3.03 6.62 -20.31
C ASP A 24 4.20 6.04 -19.50
N TYR A 25 3.99 4.90 -18.88
CA TYR A 25 5.00 4.22 -18.07
C TYR A 25 5.59 3.00 -18.77
N GLY A 26 5.60 3.03 -20.12
CA GLY A 26 6.20 1.97 -20.91
C GLY A 26 5.46 0.64 -20.78
N ARG A 27 6.15 -0.39 -20.29
CA ARG A 27 5.56 -1.73 -20.14
C ARG A 27 4.53 -1.82 -19.02
N LEU A 28 4.53 -0.88 -18.12
CA LEU A 28 3.51 -0.79 -17.07
C LEU A 28 2.30 -0.05 -17.66
N HIS A 29 1.28 -0.81 -18.05
CA HIS A 29 0.11 -0.28 -18.77
C HIS A 29 -0.92 0.32 -17.81
N VAL A 30 -0.52 1.40 -17.14
CA VAL A 30 -1.38 2.16 -16.24
C VAL A 30 -1.16 3.65 -16.47
N PRO A 31 -2.19 4.49 -16.34
CA PRO A 31 -2.01 5.95 -16.50
C PRO A 31 -1.41 6.61 -15.27
N PHE A 32 -1.57 6.03 -14.08
CA PHE A 32 -1.12 6.61 -12.82
C PHE A 32 -0.26 5.63 -12.04
N VAL A 33 0.72 6.18 -11.33
CA VAL A 33 1.49 5.42 -10.33
C VAL A 33 1.39 6.15 -9.00
N ILE A 34 1.09 5.38 -7.95
CA ILE A 34 1.06 5.89 -6.59
C ILE A 34 2.32 5.38 -5.88
N HIS A 35 3.08 6.34 -5.36
CA HIS A 35 4.34 6.09 -4.67
C HIS A 35 4.05 6.17 -3.17
N ALA A 36 3.84 5.03 -2.54
CA ALA A 36 3.56 4.93 -1.11
C ALA A 36 4.85 4.62 -0.34
N VAL A 37 5.02 5.25 0.81
CA VAL A 37 6.22 5.06 1.64
C VAL A 37 5.81 4.42 2.95
N GLY A 38 6.04 3.13 3.05
CA GLY A 38 5.81 2.37 4.28
C GLY A 38 6.97 2.52 5.26
N PRO A 39 6.76 2.13 6.52
CA PRO A 39 7.82 2.15 7.52
C PRO A 39 8.87 1.09 7.26
N ASN A 40 10.10 1.41 7.61
CA ASN A 40 11.16 0.40 7.74
C ASN A 40 11.13 -0.10 9.19
N TYR A 41 10.57 -1.27 9.42
CA TYR A 41 10.34 -1.80 10.77
C TYR A 41 11.62 -2.06 11.54
N THR A 42 12.77 -2.16 10.87
CA THR A 42 14.04 -2.26 11.60
C THR A 42 14.31 -1.04 12.46
N LYS A 43 13.66 0.09 12.16
CA LYS A 43 13.76 1.32 12.92
C LYS A 43 12.68 1.45 14.00
N TYR A 44 11.74 0.50 14.08
CA TYR A 44 10.61 0.54 15.00
C TYR A 44 10.55 -0.71 15.89
N GLU A 45 11.67 -1.39 16.16
CA GLU A 45 11.69 -2.69 16.84
C GLU A 45 10.99 -2.66 18.20
N ASN A 46 11.11 -1.57 18.96
CA ASN A 46 10.43 -1.40 20.24
C ASN A 46 9.24 -0.44 20.15
N ARG A 47 8.81 -0.13 18.93
CA ARG A 47 7.72 0.82 18.65
C ARG A 47 6.92 0.34 17.45
N GLU A 48 6.54 -0.93 17.47
CA GLU A 48 5.84 -1.53 16.33
C GLU A 48 4.48 -0.90 16.09
N ASP A 49 3.83 -0.43 17.14
CA ASP A 49 2.57 0.32 17.04
C ASP A 49 2.72 1.61 16.23
N VAL A 50 3.85 2.32 16.40
CA VAL A 50 4.15 3.51 15.61
C VAL A 50 4.35 3.14 14.14
N GLY A 51 5.12 2.06 13.89
CA GLY A 51 5.30 1.55 12.53
C GLY A 51 3.98 1.14 11.90
N ASP A 52 3.12 0.44 12.64
CA ASP A 52 1.82 0.01 12.16
C ASP A 52 0.92 1.20 11.79
N ASN A 53 0.95 2.27 12.55
CA ASN A 53 0.21 3.49 12.22
C ASN A 53 0.74 4.15 10.94
N LYS A 54 2.06 4.11 10.72
CA LYS A 54 2.64 4.59 9.47
C LYS A 54 2.23 3.72 8.28
N LEU A 55 2.19 2.42 8.48
CA LEU A 55 1.76 1.50 7.43
C LEU A 55 0.29 1.74 7.06
N LYS A 56 -0.58 1.86 8.04
CA LYS A 56 -1.99 2.22 7.80
C LYS A 56 -2.11 3.53 7.03
N GLY A 57 -1.31 4.53 7.42
CA GLY A 57 -1.28 5.83 6.75
C GLY A 57 -0.92 5.73 5.29
N ALA A 58 0.08 4.91 4.94
CA ALA A 58 0.51 4.74 3.55
C ALA A 58 -0.62 4.14 2.69
N TYR A 59 -1.33 3.14 3.18
CA TYR A 59 -2.47 2.57 2.47
C TYR A 59 -3.62 3.57 2.34
N LYS A 60 -3.98 4.24 3.42
CA LYS A 60 -5.07 5.23 3.42
C LYS A 60 -4.75 6.40 2.48
N ALA A 61 -3.53 6.91 2.51
CA ALA A 61 -3.12 7.99 1.62
C ALA A 61 -3.19 7.57 0.15
N SER A 62 -2.77 6.33 -0.15
CA SER A 62 -2.86 5.79 -1.51
C SER A 62 -4.30 5.72 -1.99
N MET A 63 -5.19 5.22 -1.15
CA MET A 63 -6.63 5.13 -1.49
C MET A 63 -7.26 6.52 -1.67
N SER A 64 -6.89 7.48 -0.83
CA SER A 64 -7.38 8.86 -0.96
C SER A 64 -6.93 9.53 -2.26
N LEU A 65 -5.68 9.31 -2.66
CA LEU A 65 -5.16 9.82 -3.92
C LEU A 65 -5.89 9.21 -5.11
N ALA A 66 -6.12 7.90 -5.09
CA ALA A 66 -6.86 7.22 -6.13
C ALA A 66 -8.29 7.79 -6.23
N GLU A 67 -8.96 7.97 -5.11
CA GLU A 67 -10.32 8.54 -5.08
C GLU A 67 -10.34 9.95 -5.66
N SER A 68 -9.35 10.77 -5.33
CA SER A 68 -9.27 12.16 -5.81
C SER A 68 -9.12 12.26 -7.32
N LYS A 69 -8.61 11.21 -7.97
CA LYS A 69 -8.44 11.14 -9.43
C LYS A 69 -9.56 10.36 -10.12
N GLY A 70 -10.57 9.94 -9.39
CA GLY A 70 -11.67 9.15 -9.94
C GLY A 70 -11.25 7.78 -10.44
N ILE A 71 -10.19 7.21 -9.87
CA ILE A 71 -9.65 5.91 -10.28
C ILE A 71 -10.60 4.80 -9.85
N GLN A 72 -10.91 3.87 -10.76
CA GLN A 72 -11.83 2.78 -10.51
C GLN A 72 -11.14 1.49 -10.06
N GLY A 73 -9.90 1.28 -10.47
CA GLY A 73 -9.13 0.10 -10.10
C GLY A 73 -7.75 0.47 -9.61
N ILE A 74 -7.31 -0.16 -8.53
CA ILE A 74 -5.98 0.05 -7.97
C ILE A 74 -5.36 -1.31 -7.64
N ALA A 75 -4.06 -1.42 -7.90
CA ALA A 75 -3.30 -2.61 -7.55
C ALA A 75 -2.18 -2.24 -6.59
N PHE A 76 -2.04 -3.01 -5.53
CA PHE A 76 -1.00 -2.83 -4.52
C PHE A 76 -0.03 -4.00 -4.52
N SER A 77 1.26 -3.72 -4.40
CA SER A 77 2.18 -4.66 -3.78
C SER A 77 2.05 -4.50 -2.26
N LEU A 78 2.50 -5.50 -1.50
CA LEU A 78 2.43 -5.43 -0.04
C LEU A 78 3.52 -4.48 0.48
N ILE A 79 3.10 -3.38 1.06
CA ILE A 79 3.98 -2.34 1.57
C ILE A 79 4.69 -2.85 2.83
N SER A 80 5.98 -2.62 2.93
CA SER A 80 6.85 -3.00 4.06
C SER A 80 6.96 -4.52 4.29
N ALA A 81 6.54 -5.34 3.35
CA ALA A 81 6.53 -6.80 3.51
C ALA A 81 7.86 -7.47 3.15
N GLY A 82 8.74 -6.76 2.44
CA GLY A 82 10.06 -7.25 2.04
C GLY A 82 11.14 -6.87 3.06
N ASN A 83 12.19 -6.19 2.57
CA ASN A 83 13.33 -5.81 3.38
C ASN A 83 12.98 -4.89 4.55
N TYR A 84 11.88 -4.15 4.44
CA TYR A 84 11.43 -3.21 5.47
C TYR A 84 10.62 -3.88 6.57
N ARG A 85 10.35 -5.18 6.46
CA ARG A 85 9.51 -5.87 7.44
C ARG A 85 10.16 -5.98 8.82
N GLY A 86 11.48 -6.04 8.89
CA GLY A 86 12.17 -6.28 10.16
C GLY A 86 11.74 -7.60 10.77
N ASN A 87 11.41 -7.58 12.05
CA ASN A 87 10.95 -8.77 12.78
C ASN A 87 9.40 -8.89 12.82
N ARG A 88 8.69 -8.07 12.05
CA ARG A 88 7.24 -8.15 12.02
C ARG A 88 6.76 -9.43 11.34
N ASN A 89 5.70 -9.98 11.87
CA ASN A 89 5.02 -11.13 11.29
C ASN A 89 4.32 -10.71 10.00
N LEU A 90 4.52 -11.45 8.92
CA LEU A 90 3.97 -11.12 7.62
C LEU A 90 2.44 -11.07 7.64
N ARG A 91 1.79 -11.99 8.35
CA ARG A 91 0.33 -12.01 8.46
C ARG A 91 -0.22 -10.74 9.11
N ASP A 92 0.46 -10.23 10.13
CA ASP A 92 0.04 -9.00 10.80
C ASP A 92 0.09 -7.81 9.84
N LEU A 93 1.14 -7.70 9.03
CA LEU A 93 1.26 -6.65 8.03
C LEU A 93 0.20 -6.77 6.94
N VAL A 94 -0.11 -8.00 6.53
CA VAL A 94 -1.15 -8.26 5.54
C VAL A 94 -2.53 -7.90 6.10
N LEU A 95 -2.80 -8.22 7.36
CA LEU A 95 -4.06 -7.84 8.00
C LEU A 95 -4.23 -6.31 8.04
N ILE A 96 -3.15 -5.59 8.34
CA ILE A 96 -3.18 -4.12 8.29
C ILE A 96 -3.52 -3.62 6.89
N ALA A 97 -2.88 -4.20 5.86
CA ALA A 97 -3.13 -3.84 4.47
C ALA A 97 -4.60 -4.05 4.10
N LEU A 98 -5.12 -5.25 4.33
CA LEU A 98 -6.48 -5.60 3.95
C LEU A 98 -7.51 -4.75 4.70
N LYS A 99 -7.35 -4.58 6.01
CA LYS A 99 -8.30 -3.79 6.80
C LYS A 99 -8.29 -2.31 6.41
N SER A 100 -7.09 -1.73 6.21
CA SER A 100 -6.96 -0.32 5.85
C SER A 100 -7.58 -0.02 4.49
N VAL A 101 -7.30 -0.86 3.51
CA VAL A 101 -7.80 -0.69 2.15
C VAL A 101 -9.31 -0.97 2.09
N PHE A 102 -9.79 -2.01 2.76
CA PHE A 102 -11.21 -2.33 2.80
C PHE A 102 -12.01 -1.19 3.42
N HIS A 103 -11.52 -0.63 4.51
CA HIS A 103 -12.18 0.51 5.16
C HIS A 103 -12.31 1.70 4.20
N SER A 104 -11.22 2.04 3.50
CA SER A 104 -11.24 3.13 2.53
C SER A 104 -12.13 2.82 1.32
N ALA A 105 -12.10 1.58 0.85
CA ALA A 105 -12.90 1.16 -0.30
C ALA A 105 -14.40 1.26 -0.03
N ARG A 106 -14.84 0.95 1.18
CA ARG A 106 -16.24 1.05 1.56
C ARG A 106 -16.77 2.47 1.49
N GLU A 107 -15.92 3.45 1.71
CA GLU A 107 -16.30 4.86 1.69
C GLU A 107 -16.03 5.52 0.34
N SER A 108 -15.47 4.77 -0.62
CA SER A 108 -15.13 5.28 -1.93
C SER A 108 -16.36 5.41 -2.83
N ASN A 109 -16.39 6.46 -3.64
CA ASN A 109 -17.38 6.66 -4.68
C ASN A 109 -16.90 6.17 -6.05
N HIS A 110 -15.61 5.93 -6.22
CA HIS A 110 -15.02 5.63 -7.53
C HIS A 110 -14.34 4.27 -7.59
N ILE A 111 -13.69 3.85 -6.50
CA ILE A 111 -12.90 2.61 -6.51
C ILE A 111 -13.85 1.41 -6.50
N ALA A 112 -13.81 0.63 -7.59
CA ALA A 112 -14.65 -0.56 -7.76
C ALA A 112 -13.88 -1.86 -7.56
N ALA A 113 -12.56 -1.84 -7.70
CA ALA A 113 -11.73 -3.03 -7.57
C ALA A 113 -10.37 -2.69 -6.98
N VAL A 114 -9.94 -3.53 -6.05
CA VAL A 114 -8.59 -3.47 -5.48
C VAL A 114 -7.93 -4.83 -5.64
N HIS A 115 -6.70 -4.82 -6.14
CA HIS A 115 -5.91 -6.02 -6.33
C HIS A 115 -4.68 -5.96 -5.45
N PHE A 116 -4.38 -7.05 -4.77
CA PHE A 116 -3.12 -7.21 -4.05
C PHE A 116 -2.25 -8.20 -4.81
N CYS A 117 -1.03 -7.78 -5.14
CA CYS A 117 -0.09 -8.58 -5.90
C CYS A 117 0.95 -9.15 -4.94
N ALA A 118 1.02 -10.48 -4.85
CA ALA A 118 2.01 -11.16 -4.03
C ALA A 118 3.31 -11.28 -4.82
N TYR A 119 4.42 -10.90 -4.20
CA TYR A 119 5.75 -11.07 -4.78
C TYR A 119 6.26 -12.51 -4.65
N SER A 120 5.84 -13.20 -3.60
CA SER A 120 6.29 -14.55 -3.27
C SER A 120 5.10 -15.42 -2.90
N GLU A 121 5.34 -16.74 -2.85
CA GLU A 121 4.33 -17.67 -2.37
C GLU A 121 3.95 -17.40 -0.91
N ASP A 122 4.93 -17.04 -0.08
CA ASP A 122 4.66 -16.69 1.32
C ASP A 122 3.70 -15.52 1.43
N GLU A 123 3.86 -14.49 0.59
CA GLU A 123 2.95 -13.36 0.55
C GLU A 123 1.55 -13.78 0.08
N TYR A 124 1.49 -14.64 -0.94
CA TYR A 124 0.22 -15.14 -1.44
C TYR A 124 -0.53 -15.91 -0.35
N LEU A 125 0.16 -16.82 0.34
CA LEU A 125 -0.44 -17.63 1.41
C LEU A 125 -0.89 -16.73 2.57
N ALA A 126 -0.10 -15.73 2.92
CA ALA A 126 -0.46 -14.78 3.97
C ALA A 126 -1.71 -13.98 3.59
N LEU A 127 -1.84 -13.57 2.34
CA LEU A 127 -3.03 -12.87 1.84
C LEU A 127 -4.28 -13.76 1.93
N VAL A 128 -4.19 -14.99 1.46
CA VAL A 128 -5.32 -15.95 1.52
C VAL A 128 -5.70 -16.23 2.97
N GLU A 129 -4.72 -16.50 3.82
CA GLU A 129 -4.96 -16.79 5.24
C GLU A 129 -5.62 -15.60 5.94
N ALA A 130 -5.12 -14.39 5.70
CA ALA A 130 -5.69 -13.18 6.29
C ALA A 130 -7.13 -12.94 5.80
N ALA A 131 -7.39 -13.16 4.51
CA ALA A 131 -8.73 -13.02 3.97
C ALA A 131 -9.70 -14.04 4.58
N CYS A 132 -9.23 -15.27 4.82
CA CYS A 132 -10.03 -16.27 5.52
C CYS A 132 -10.33 -15.85 6.97
N MET A 133 -9.33 -15.31 7.68
CA MET A 133 -9.50 -14.82 9.04
C MET A 133 -10.54 -13.69 9.11
N LEU A 134 -10.61 -12.87 8.09
CA LEU A 134 -11.57 -11.77 7.99
C LEU A 134 -12.95 -12.23 7.49
N GLY A 135 -13.08 -13.50 7.12
CA GLY A 135 -14.33 -14.05 6.61
C GLY A 135 -14.64 -13.65 5.17
N TRP A 136 -13.65 -13.18 4.42
CA TRP A 136 -13.86 -12.72 3.05
C TRP A 136 -13.81 -13.85 2.02
N VAL A 137 -13.12 -14.92 2.34
CA VAL A 137 -13.08 -16.14 1.53
C VAL A 137 -13.29 -17.35 2.43
N ARG A 138 -13.82 -18.41 1.84
CA ARG A 138 -14.03 -19.68 2.55
C ARG A 138 -12.71 -20.45 2.61
N SER A 139 -12.45 -21.02 3.76
CA SER A 139 -11.30 -21.90 3.96
C SER A 139 -11.46 -23.22 3.22
#